data_706feb14042cac332fe79a292ad10670
#
_entry.id   706feb14042cac332fe79a292ad10670
#
_cell.length_a   1.000
_cell.length_b   1.000
_cell.length_c   1.000
_cell.angle_alpha   90.00
_cell.angle_beta   90.00
_cell.angle_gamma   90.00
#
_symmetry.space_group_name_H-M   'P 1'
#
loop_
_entity.id
_entity.type
_entity.pdbx_description
1 polymer ?
#
loop_
_entity_poly.entity_id
_entity_poly.type
_entity_poly.pdbx_seq_one_letter_code
_entity_poly.pdbx_strand_id
1 'polypeptide(L)'
;IAAVKMRDITKRFGSVVANDRVWLDIYRGEVLALLGENGSGKTTLMNMLSGIYFPDEGQILIDGEEVVIRSPRDAYRYGIGMIHQHFKLVDVFTAAENITLGLEEKLDLKATAARIRSICERYGFDLDPNQKIYDMSVSQKQTVEIVKALYRGADILILDEPTAVLTP
;
A
#
# COMPACT_ATOMS: atom_id res chain seq x y z
N ILE A 1 -11.01 -3.16 -18.98
CA ILE A 1 -9.69 -3.82 -18.86
C ILE A 1 -9.32 -3.80 -17.39
N ALA A 2 -8.91 -4.95 -16.83
CA ALA A 2 -8.42 -5.02 -15.45
C ALA A 2 -7.12 -4.22 -15.31
N ALA A 3 -7.01 -3.43 -14.22
CA ALA A 3 -5.79 -2.69 -13.90
C ALA A 3 -4.66 -3.63 -13.49
N VAL A 4 -4.99 -4.67 -12.72
CA VAL A 4 -4.06 -5.72 -12.31
C VAL A 4 -4.64 -7.08 -12.66
N LYS A 5 -3.80 -7.96 -13.19
CA LYS A 5 -4.11 -9.38 -13.37
C LYS A 5 -3.01 -10.21 -12.74
N MET A 6 -3.40 -11.13 -11.87
CA MET A 6 -2.51 -12.19 -11.39
C MET A 6 -2.94 -13.49 -12.05
N ARG A 7 -1.98 -14.25 -12.59
CA ARG A 7 -2.24 -15.47 -13.36
C ARG A 7 -1.34 -16.60 -12.90
N ASP A 8 -1.94 -17.71 -12.53
CA ASP A 8 -1.27 -18.93 -12.07
C ASP A 8 -0.24 -18.70 -10.96
N ILE A 9 -0.54 -17.76 -10.06
CA ILE A 9 0.38 -17.35 -9.00
C ILE A 9 0.51 -18.47 -7.98
N THR A 10 1.74 -18.96 -7.84
CA THR A 10 2.10 -19.98 -6.86
C THR A 10 3.21 -19.46 -5.96
N LYS A 11 3.04 -19.63 -4.65
CA LYS A 11 4.05 -19.29 -3.64
C LYS A 11 4.16 -20.39 -2.60
N ARG A 12 5.40 -20.83 -2.37
CA ARG A 12 5.75 -21.88 -1.41
C ARG A 12 6.72 -21.35 -0.37
N PHE A 13 6.55 -21.79 0.84
CA PHE A 13 7.49 -21.61 1.97
C PHE A 13 7.86 -22.98 2.52
N GLY A 14 8.98 -23.53 2.06
CA GLY A 14 9.36 -24.90 2.35
C GLY A 14 8.30 -25.89 1.85
N SER A 15 7.71 -26.66 2.75
CA SER A 15 6.64 -27.63 2.44
C SER A 15 5.24 -27.01 2.38
N VAL A 16 5.10 -25.74 2.77
CA VAL A 16 3.79 -25.05 2.80
C VAL A 16 3.55 -24.34 1.48
N VAL A 17 2.44 -24.67 0.81
CA VAL A 17 1.96 -23.96 -0.35
C VAL A 17 0.97 -22.89 0.09
N ALA A 18 1.42 -21.64 0.14
CA ALA A 18 0.60 -20.51 0.57
C ALA A 18 -0.42 -20.09 -0.52
N ASN A 19 -0.01 -20.12 -1.78
CA ASN A 19 -0.86 -19.86 -2.94
C ASN A 19 -0.56 -20.93 -4.00
N ASP A 20 -1.60 -21.49 -4.61
CA ASP A 20 -1.49 -22.51 -5.67
C ASP A 20 -2.29 -22.09 -6.88
N ARG A 21 -1.61 -21.67 -7.94
CA ARG A 21 -2.17 -21.24 -9.24
C ARG A 21 -3.34 -20.28 -9.10
N VAL A 22 -3.18 -19.25 -8.27
CA VAL A 22 -4.22 -18.27 -7.98
C VAL A 22 -4.38 -17.29 -9.14
N TRP A 23 -5.62 -17.01 -9.49
CA TRP A 23 -6.03 -15.98 -10.43
C TRP A 23 -6.76 -14.87 -9.69
N LEU A 24 -6.41 -13.62 -9.99
CA LEU A 24 -7.07 -12.44 -9.44
C LEU A 24 -7.09 -11.33 -10.47
N ASP A 25 -8.22 -10.67 -10.63
CA ASP A 25 -8.38 -9.46 -11.42
C ASP A 25 -8.80 -8.31 -10.50
N ILE A 26 -8.19 -7.15 -10.66
CA ILE A 26 -8.55 -5.91 -9.98
C ILE A 26 -8.84 -4.87 -11.05
N TYR A 27 -10.03 -4.26 -10.97
CA TYR A 27 -10.47 -3.27 -11.95
C TYR A 27 -10.32 -1.85 -11.43
N ARG A 28 -10.22 -0.88 -12.35
CA ARG A 28 -10.16 0.53 -11.98
C ARG A 28 -11.48 0.97 -11.34
N GLY A 29 -11.38 1.74 -10.25
CA GLY A 29 -12.54 2.22 -9.51
C GLY A 29 -13.25 1.16 -8.66
N GLU A 30 -12.68 -0.04 -8.56
CA GLU A 30 -13.20 -1.13 -7.75
C GLU A 30 -12.67 -1.08 -6.32
N VAL A 31 -13.51 -1.45 -5.37
CA VAL A 31 -13.13 -1.83 -4.01
C VAL A 31 -13.28 -3.33 -3.89
N LEU A 32 -12.16 -4.05 -3.96
CA LEU A 32 -12.12 -5.51 -3.90
C LEU A 32 -11.80 -5.96 -2.47
N ALA A 33 -12.68 -6.73 -1.87
CA ALA A 33 -12.46 -7.36 -0.56
C ALA A 33 -12.05 -8.82 -0.72
N LEU A 34 -10.87 -9.17 -0.18
CA LEU A 34 -10.42 -10.57 -0.08
C LEU A 34 -10.84 -11.14 1.27
N LEU A 35 -11.76 -12.09 1.24
CA LEU A 35 -12.29 -12.74 2.42
C LEU A 35 -11.75 -14.17 2.53
N GLY A 36 -11.52 -14.63 3.74
CA GLY A 36 -11.05 -15.99 4.04
C GLY A 36 -10.53 -16.09 5.46
N GLU A 37 -10.32 -17.30 5.91
CA GLU A 37 -9.75 -17.57 7.23
C GLU A 37 -8.29 -17.13 7.34
N ASN A 38 -7.80 -16.94 8.56
CA ASN A 38 -6.38 -16.70 8.81
C ASN A 38 -5.55 -17.87 8.30
N GLY A 39 -4.45 -17.55 7.58
CA GLY A 39 -3.61 -18.57 6.96
C GLY A 39 -4.10 -19.08 5.60
N SER A 40 -5.14 -18.47 5.01
CA SER A 40 -5.63 -18.84 3.67
C SER A 40 -4.82 -18.28 2.51
N GLY A 41 -3.70 -17.59 2.79
CA GLY A 41 -2.80 -17.05 1.76
C GLY A 41 -3.13 -15.64 1.26
N LYS A 42 -4.13 -14.94 1.82
CA LYS A 42 -4.52 -13.58 1.41
C LYS A 42 -3.36 -12.59 1.55
N THR A 43 -2.76 -12.52 2.72
CA THR A 43 -1.63 -11.63 3.00
C THR A 43 -0.43 -11.96 2.12
N THR A 44 -0.15 -13.24 1.89
CA THR A 44 0.93 -13.68 1.00
C THR A 44 0.68 -13.20 -0.43
N LEU A 45 -0.55 -13.31 -0.94
CA LEU A 45 -0.93 -12.87 -2.27
C LEU A 45 -0.74 -11.33 -2.40
N MET A 46 -1.20 -10.56 -1.42
CA MET A 46 -1.06 -9.12 -1.41
C MET A 46 0.41 -8.68 -1.26
N ASN A 47 1.20 -9.41 -0.49
CA ASN A 47 2.65 -9.15 -0.36
C ASN A 47 3.42 -9.39 -1.67
N MET A 48 2.93 -10.22 -2.57
CA MET A 48 3.51 -10.33 -3.91
C MET A 48 3.20 -9.12 -4.78
N LEU A 49 2.00 -8.55 -4.70
CA LEU A 49 1.67 -7.30 -5.38
C LEU A 49 2.44 -6.10 -4.82
N SER A 50 2.67 -6.07 -3.52
CA SER A 50 3.41 -4.97 -2.87
C SER A 50 4.94 -5.10 -2.94
N GLY A 51 5.45 -6.18 -3.51
CA GLY A 51 6.89 -6.41 -3.71
C GLY A 51 7.64 -6.91 -2.47
N ILE A 52 6.93 -7.38 -1.43
CA ILE A 52 7.55 -8.00 -0.24
C ILE A 52 7.95 -9.44 -0.54
N TYR A 53 7.10 -10.17 -1.26
CA TYR A 53 7.40 -11.52 -1.73
C TYR A 53 7.44 -11.55 -3.26
N PHE A 54 8.17 -12.52 -3.79
CA PHE A 54 8.22 -12.81 -5.21
C PHE A 54 7.52 -14.15 -5.48
N PRO A 55 6.63 -14.26 -6.49
CA PRO A 55 5.99 -15.52 -6.83
C PRO A 55 7.01 -16.54 -7.33
N ASP A 56 6.82 -17.82 -6.97
CA ASP A 56 7.65 -18.92 -7.48
C ASP A 56 7.25 -19.28 -8.92
N GLU A 57 5.94 -19.14 -9.22
CA GLU A 57 5.38 -19.37 -10.55
C GLU A 57 4.25 -18.36 -10.80
N GLY A 58 3.95 -18.14 -12.07
CA GLY A 58 2.87 -17.26 -12.52
C GLY A 58 3.34 -15.90 -12.97
N GLN A 59 2.37 -15.05 -13.32
CA GLN A 59 2.60 -13.74 -13.92
C GLN A 59 1.72 -12.68 -13.27
N ILE A 60 2.27 -11.47 -13.17
CA ILE A 60 1.52 -10.27 -12.80
C ILE A 60 1.51 -9.34 -14.01
N LEU A 61 0.31 -8.89 -14.41
CA LEU A 61 0.13 -7.92 -15.48
C LEU A 61 -0.48 -6.65 -14.91
N ILE A 62 0.08 -5.52 -15.30
CA ILE A 62 -0.44 -4.17 -15.00
C ILE A 62 -0.84 -3.52 -16.32
N ASP A 63 -2.10 -3.10 -16.43
CA ASP A 63 -2.68 -2.54 -17.67
C ASP A 63 -2.42 -3.41 -18.92
N GLY A 64 -2.36 -4.72 -18.73
CA GLY A 64 -2.17 -5.70 -19.80
C GLY A 64 -0.71 -6.04 -20.10
N GLU A 65 0.26 -5.37 -19.50
CA GLU A 65 1.67 -5.65 -19.68
C GLU A 65 2.22 -6.48 -18.53
N GLU A 66 2.99 -7.52 -18.83
CA GLU A 66 3.67 -8.33 -17.81
C GLU A 66 4.75 -7.51 -17.12
N VAL A 67 4.72 -7.52 -15.78
CA VAL A 67 5.64 -6.77 -14.95
C VAL A 67 6.33 -7.67 -13.93
N VAL A 68 7.51 -7.25 -13.50
CA VAL A 68 8.28 -7.90 -12.43
C VAL A 68 8.37 -6.94 -11.25
N ILE A 69 7.76 -7.32 -10.13
CA ILE A 69 7.76 -6.54 -8.89
C ILE A 69 8.68 -7.24 -7.88
N ARG A 70 9.88 -6.71 -7.68
CA ARG A 70 10.91 -7.30 -6.81
C ARG A 70 11.05 -6.60 -5.46
N SER A 71 10.46 -5.41 -5.33
CA SER A 71 10.57 -4.58 -4.15
C SER A 71 9.35 -3.69 -4.00
N PRO A 72 9.08 -3.15 -2.80
CA PRO A 72 8.05 -2.12 -2.61
C PRO A 72 8.28 -0.88 -3.49
N ARG A 73 9.54 -0.55 -3.80
CA ARG A 73 9.89 0.54 -4.71
C ARG A 73 9.41 0.27 -6.13
N ASP A 74 9.55 -0.97 -6.60
CA ASP A 74 9.01 -1.38 -7.91
C ASP A 74 7.49 -1.32 -7.91
N ALA A 75 6.83 -1.79 -6.85
CA ALA A 75 5.38 -1.73 -6.73
C ALA A 75 4.87 -0.27 -6.85
N TYR A 76 5.51 0.69 -6.18
CA TYR A 76 5.17 2.11 -6.32
C TYR A 76 5.36 2.65 -7.73
N ARG A 77 6.33 2.18 -8.51
CA ARG A 77 6.50 2.56 -9.91
C ARG A 77 5.31 2.16 -10.78
N TYR A 78 4.61 1.09 -10.39
CA TYR A 78 3.37 0.62 -11.02
C TYR A 78 2.11 1.18 -10.33
N GLY A 79 2.26 2.13 -9.41
CA GLY A 79 1.14 2.75 -8.72
C GLY A 79 0.52 1.90 -7.60
N ILE A 80 1.23 0.90 -7.09
CA ILE A 80 0.74 0.01 -6.02
C ILE A 80 1.39 0.42 -4.70
N GLY A 81 0.57 0.78 -3.72
CA GLY A 81 0.97 1.06 -2.34
C GLY A 81 0.25 0.16 -1.34
N MET A 82 0.94 -0.25 -0.27
CA MET A 82 0.38 -1.08 0.78
C MET A 82 0.36 -0.33 2.11
N ILE A 83 -0.78 -0.39 2.77
CA ILE A 83 -1.00 0.11 4.13
C ILE A 83 -1.01 -1.10 5.05
N HIS A 84 -0.02 -1.17 5.94
CA HIS A 84 0.15 -2.30 6.86
C HIS A 84 -0.75 -2.15 8.08
N GLN A 85 -1.13 -3.27 8.69
CA GLN A 85 -1.85 -3.32 9.96
C GLN A 85 -1.09 -2.61 11.09
N HIS A 86 0.24 -2.75 11.11
CA HIS A 86 1.12 -2.04 12.04
C HIS A 86 1.78 -0.86 11.34
N PHE A 87 1.63 0.33 11.93
CA PHE A 87 2.17 1.56 11.35
C PHE A 87 3.70 1.53 11.28
N LYS A 88 4.23 1.95 10.14
CA LYS A 88 5.67 2.13 9.89
C LYS A 88 6.01 3.62 9.92
N LEU A 89 5.64 4.29 11.00
CA LEU A 89 5.85 5.71 11.21
C LEU A 89 6.90 5.94 12.30
N VAL A 90 7.68 7.01 12.14
CA VAL A 90 8.65 7.46 13.14
C VAL A 90 7.94 8.44 14.07
N ASP A 91 7.75 8.07 15.33
CA ASP A 91 6.90 8.80 16.28
C ASP A 91 7.38 10.23 16.56
N VAL A 92 8.68 10.46 16.59
CA VAL A 92 9.27 11.80 16.85
C VAL A 92 9.24 12.74 15.66
N PHE A 93 8.87 12.23 14.49
CA PHE A 93 8.73 13.03 13.26
C PHE A 93 7.30 13.56 13.10
N THR A 94 7.16 14.61 12.29
CA THR A 94 5.86 15.12 11.85
C THR A 94 5.26 14.19 10.77
N ALA A 95 3.99 14.39 10.46
CA ALA A 95 3.36 13.73 9.32
C ALA A 95 4.12 14.01 8.01
N ALA A 96 4.46 15.27 7.74
CA ALA A 96 5.20 15.65 6.53
C ALA A 96 6.58 14.99 6.45
N GLU A 97 7.33 14.94 7.55
CA GLU A 97 8.63 14.27 7.62
C GLU A 97 8.51 12.76 7.34
N ASN A 98 7.49 12.09 7.90
CA ASN A 98 7.25 10.67 7.64
C ASN A 98 6.86 10.41 6.18
N ILE A 99 6.01 11.24 5.60
CA ILE A 99 5.53 11.09 4.22
C ILE A 99 6.68 11.19 3.22
N THR A 100 7.67 12.06 3.50
CA THR A 100 8.83 12.30 2.63
C THR A 100 10.05 11.47 2.98
N LEU A 101 10.03 10.75 4.08
CA LEU A 101 11.17 9.93 4.52
C LEU A 101 11.59 8.92 3.45
N GLY A 102 12.87 8.96 3.07
CA GLY A 102 13.43 8.05 2.06
C GLY A 102 13.16 8.43 0.61
N LEU A 103 12.52 9.59 0.35
CA LEU A 103 12.45 10.13 -1.00
C LEU A 103 13.78 10.85 -1.36
N GLU A 104 14.19 10.71 -2.62
CA GLU A 104 15.44 11.31 -3.13
C GLU A 104 15.31 12.82 -3.41
N GLU A 105 14.11 13.36 -3.27
CA GLU A 105 13.83 14.77 -3.49
C GLU A 105 14.41 15.65 -2.38
N LYS A 106 14.89 16.84 -2.75
CA LYS A 106 15.31 17.84 -1.78
C LYS A 106 14.11 18.25 -0.93
N LEU A 107 14.26 18.11 0.39
CA LEU A 107 13.20 18.44 1.33
C LEU A 107 12.86 19.93 1.31
N ASP A 108 11.70 20.26 0.74
CA ASP A 108 11.05 21.56 0.85
C ASP A 108 9.76 21.39 1.66
N LEU A 109 9.82 21.70 2.95
CA LEU A 109 8.69 21.51 3.87
C LEU A 109 7.45 22.31 3.47
N LYS A 110 7.60 23.48 2.82
CA LYS A 110 6.45 24.28 2.37
C LYS A 110 5.76 23.64 1.17
N ALA A 111 6.54 23.23 0.18
CA ALA A 111 6.01 22.53 -1.00
C ALA A 111 5.39 21.18 -0.62
N THR A 112 6.03 20.44 0.28
CA THR A 112 5.51 19.19 0.84
C THR A 112 4.18 19.39 1.55
N ALA A 113 4.08 20.37 2.45
CA ALA A 113 2.83 20.66 3.17
C ALA A 113 1.71 21.09 2.22
N ALA A 114 2.00 21.88 1.19
CA ALA A 114 1.02 22.27 0.19
C ALA A 114 0.50 21.07 -0.61
N ARG A 115 1.38 20.15 -1.01
CA ARG A 115 0.99 18.93 -1.73
C ARG A 115 0.17 17.98 -0.85
N ILE A 116 0.54 17.83 0.43
CA ILE A 116 -0.24 17.05 1.40
C ILE A 116 -1.64 17.63 1.56
N ARG A 117 -1.78 18.96 1.71
CA ARG A 117 -3.09 19.61 1.83
C ARG A 117 -3.94 19.39 0.58
N SER A 118 -3.35 19.49 -0.61
CA SER A 118 -4.03 19.23 -1.88
C SER A 118 -4.57 17.80 -1.96
N ILE A 119 -3.80 16.81 -1.51
CA ILE A 119 -4.26 15.41 -1.43
C ILE A 119 -5.40 15.29 -0.43
N CYS A 120 -5.28 15.89 0.76
CA CYS A 120 -6.31 15.85 1.79
C CYS A 120 -7.63 16.49 1.30
N GLU A 121 -7.57 17.62 0.63
CA GLU A 121 -8.74 18.29 0.05
C GLU A 121 -9.40 17.42 -1.02
N ARG A 122 -8.60 16.82 -1.90
CA ARG A 122 -9.11 15.97 -2.99
C ARG A 122 -9.85 14.74 -2.49
N TYR A 123 -9.37 14.11 -1.43
CA TYR A 123 -9.89 12.84 -0.93
C TYR A 123 -10.71 12.96 0.37
N GLY A 124 -10.85 14.17 0.91
CA GLY A 124 -11.63 14.41 2.12
C GLY A 124 -10.96 13.98 3.42
N PHE A 125 -9.63 13.97 3.47
CA PHE A 125 -8.87 13.68 4.69
C PHE A 125 -8.64 14.95 5.52
N ASP A 126 -8.61 14.78 6.84
CA ASP A 126 -8.20 15.82 7.79
C ASP A 126 -6.84 15.43 8.39
N LEU A 127 -5.80 16.15 8.02
CA LEU A 127 -4.42 15.90 8.44
C LEU A 127 -3.64 17.22 8.55
N ASP A 128 -3.06 17.47 9.73
CA ASP A 128 -2.07 18.54 9.92
C ASP A 128 -0.67 18.01 9.58
N PRO A 129 -0.03 18.51 8.49
CA PRO A 129 1.30 18.07 8.10
C PRO A 129 2.40 18.28 9.16
N ASN A 130 2.19 19.24 10.06
CA ASN A 130 3.17 19.62 11.10
C ASN A 130 2.94 18.90 12.44
N GLN A 131 1.88 18.11 12.57
CA GLN A 131 1.59 17.37 13.80
C GLN A 131 2.60 16.22 13.95
N LYS A 132 3.11 16.05 15.17
CA LYS A 132 3.98 14.92 15.54
C LYS A 132 3.17 13.63 15.63
N ILE A 133 3.75 12.53 15.18
CA ILE A 133 3.06 11.24 15.17
C ILE A 133 2.71 10.78 16.58
N TYR A 134 3.56 11.03 17.59
CA TYR A 134 3.27 10.65 18.98
C TYR A 134 2.02 11.35 19.57
N ASP A 135 1.60 12.50 19.01
CA ASP A 135 0.39 13.23 19.42
C ASP A 135 -0.88 12.79 18.66
N MET A 136 -0.76 11.77 17.79
CA MET A 136 -1.86 11.33 16.94
C MET A 136 -2.60 10.14 17.53
N SER A 137 -3.92 10.12 17.28
CA SER A 137 -4.75 8.93 17.46
C SER A 137 -4.38 7.86 16.41
N VAL A 138 -4.82 6.63 16.65
CA VAL A 138 -4.65 5.51 15.71
C VAL A 138 -5.26 5.84 14.34
N SER A 139 -6.45 6.44 14.30
CA SER A 139 -7.13 6.86 13.07
C SER A 139 -6.32 7.91 12.31
N GLN A 140 -5.73 8.89 13.01
CA GLN A 140 -4.87 9.90 12.40
C GLN A 140 -3.58 9.27 11.83
N LYS A 141 -2.97 8.33 12.54
CA LYS A 141 -1.79 7.58 12.04
C LYS A 141 -2.11 6.80 10.77
N GLN A 142 -3.29 6.18 10.70
CA GLN A 142 -3.73 5.50 9.48
C GLN A 142 -3.92 6.47 8.32
N THR A 143 -4.49 7.65 8.57
CA THR A 143 -4.58 8.72 7.56
C THR A 143 -3.20 9.12 7.05
N VAL A 144 -2.20 9.25 7.91
CA VAL A 144 -0.81 9.53 7.50
C VAL A 144 -0.28 8.45 6.55
N GLU A 145 -0.49 7.18 6.86
CA GLU A 145 -0.07 6.06 6.00
C GLU A 145 -0.74 6.11 4.62
N ILE A 146 -2.04 6.39 4.57
CA ILE A 146 -2.79 6.50 3.31
C ILE A 146 -2.27 7.70 2.50
N VAL A 147 -2.15 8.87 3.12
CA VAL A 147 -1.63 10.08 2.45
C VAL A 147 -0.21 9.88 1.98
N LYS A 148 0.63 9.19 2.74
CA LYS A 148 1.99 8.80 2.32
C LYS A 148 1.99 7.97 1.04
N ALA A 149 1.11 6.97 0.93
CA ALA A 149 0.99 6.16 -0.28
C ALA A 149 0.52 7.00 -1.47
N LEU A 150 -0.48 7.85 -1.30
CA LEU A 150 -1.00 8.75 -2.34
C LEU A 150 0.04 9.80 -2.77
N TYR A 151 0.79 10.35 -1.82
CA TYR A 151 1.88 11.29 -2.09
C TYR A 151 2.97 10.67 -2.98
N ARG A 152 3.24 9.38 -2.77
CA ARG A 152 4.21 8.59 -3.55
C ARG A 152 3.66 8.10 -4.90
N GLY A 153 2.43 8.46 -5.25
CA GLY A 153 1.83 8.19 -6.56
C GLY A 153 1.05 6.87 -6.64
N ALA A 154 0.61 6.30 -5.51
CA ALA A 154 -0.22 5.10 -5.55
C ALA A 154 -1.60 5.39 -6.15
N ASP A 155 -2.00 4.57 -7.12
CA ASP A 155 -3.33 4.52 -7.72
C ASP A 155 -4.12 3.32 -7.20
N ILE A 156 -3.42 2.31 -6.71
CA ILE A 156 -3.96 1.08 -6.14
C ILE A 156 -3.47 0.98 -4.71
N LEU A 157 -4.40 0.94 -3.77
CA LEU A 157 -4.11 0.78 -2.35
C LEU A 157 -4.49 -0.61 -1.89
N ILE A 158 -3.53 -1.29 -1.26
CA ILE A 158 -3.74 -2.55 -0.56
C ILE A 158 -3.83 -2.24 0.92
N LEU A 159 -4.97 -2.58 1.54
CA LEU A 159 -5.19 -2.40 2.96
C LEU A 159 -5.17 -3.77 3.65
N ASP A 160 -4.20 -3.98 4.54
CA ASP A 160 -4.08 -5.21 5.31
C ASP A 160 -4.78 -5.05 6.67
N GLU A 161 -5.91 -5.76 6.84
CA GLU A 161 -6.76 -5.75 8.03
C GLU A 161 -7.12 -4.33 8.57
N PRO A 162 -7.66 -3.43 7.71
CA PRO A 162 -7.86 -2.02 8.10
C PRO A 162 -8.85 -1.86 9.26
N THR A 163 -9.81 -2.78 9.42
CA THR A 163 -10.85 -2.73 10.45
C THR A 163 -10.35 -3.06 11.86
N ALA A 164 -9.19 -3.67 12.02
CA ALA A 164 -8.58 -3.91 13.32
C ALA A 164 -8.22 -2.60 14.05
N VAL A 165 -8.23 -1.48 13.33
CA VAL A 165 -7.74 -0.17 13.77
C VAL A 165 -8.81 0.92 13.65
N LEU A 166 -9.86 0.68 12.86
CA LEU A 166 -10.99 1.60 12.70
C LEU A 166 -12.08 1.23 13.71
N THR A 167 -12.34 2.10 14.66
CA THR A 167 -13.58 2.07 15.42
C THR A 167 -14.72 2.54 14.50
N PRO A 168 -15.89 1.91 14.59
CA PRO A 168 -17.06 2.34 13.83
C PRO A 168 -17.49 3.78 14.16
#